data_77832fad556c2ca0ff814c1b8ef1aeea
#
_entry.id   77832fad556c2ca0ff814c1b8ef1aeea
#
_cell.length_a   1.000
_cell.length_b   1.000
_cell.length_c   1.000
_cell.angle_alpha   90.00
_cell.angle_beta   90.00
_cell.angle_gamma   90.00
#
_symmetry.space_group_name_H-M   'P 1'
#
loop_
_entity.id
_entity.type
_entity.pdbx_description
1 polymer ?
#
loop_
_entity_poly.entity_id
_entity_poly.type
_entity_poly.pdbx_seq_one_letter_code
_entity_poly.pdbx_strand_id
1 'polypeptide(L)'
;MDSLIDIAAARDLVADAALWPRVRDFLWDFAPQVHESWLGSLVVRWLGSSADIQPSNHRTTEPPNHRTNKYILSTLGIEPCFHAFPKDDWSRLVLLDGQTLELIVKWLGGLVCAEDLRRVTDGKSVRELKAALPGIYPEVFGYTAYFARTDSLRRDAETQREEGPDADSRPSIVENVVSVGLSIVDSLIADVPSPLAARFRFKLPKSFRASSAPRLKKETCGAVVAKLLKLKFPEAYRLCC
;
A
#
# COMPACT_ATOMS: atom_id res chain seq x y z
N MET A 1 -7.14 -27.73 -3.64
CA MET A 1 -7.36 -27.73 -2.18
C MET A 1 -8.33 -26.61 -1.92
N ASP A 2 -9.61 -26.96 -1.81
CA ASP A 2 -10.65 -25.99 -1.50
C ASP A 2 -10.41 -25.47 -0.09
N SER A 3 -10.07 -24.20 0.02
CA SER A 3 -10.01 -23.54 1.32
C SER A 3 -11.44 -23.49 1.85
N LEU A 4 -11.77 -24.42 2.75
CA LEU A 4 -12.98 -24.32 3.55
C LEU A 4 -12.97 -22.92 4.17
N ILE A 5 -13.90 -22.09 3.72
CA ILE A 5 -14.11 -20.79 4.34
C ILE A 5 -14.45 -21.10 5.79
N ASP A 6 -13.62 -20.61 6.71
CA ASP A 6 -13.95 -20.71 8.14
C ASP A 6 -15.20 -19.87 8.38
N ILE A 7 -16.34 -20.57 8.46
CA ILE A 7 -17.67 -19.95 8.61
C ILE A 7 -17.75 -19.15 9.91
N ALA A 8 -17.05 -19.60 10.97
CA ALA A 8 -17.00 -18.90 12.24
C ALA A 8 -16.27 -17.55 12.08
N ALA A 9 -15.09 -17.57 11.47
CA ALA A 9 -14.32 -16.34 11.19
C ALA A 9 -15.07 -15.39 10.26
N ALA A 10 -15.78 -15.91 9.27
CA ALA A 10 -16.62 -15.10 8.38
C ALA A 10 -17.79 -14.44 9.15
N ARG A 11 -18.41 -15.18 10.08
CA ARG A 11 -19.50 -14.66 10.91
C ARG A 11 -19.03 -13.56 11.85
N ASP A 12 -17.88 -13.76 12.49
CA ASP A 12 -17.29 -12.76 13.40
C ASP A 12 -16.90 -11.49 12.65
N LEU A 13 -16.36 -11.64 11.44
CA LEU A 13 -16.02 -10.52 10.57
C LEU A 13 -17.26 -9.69 10.18
N VAL A 14 -18.37 -10.36 9.82
CA VAL A 14 -19.63 -9.70 9.46
C VAL A 14 -20.26 -9.01 10.67
N ALA A 15 -20.08 -9.55 11.87
CA ALA A 15 -20.58 -8.98 13.10
C ALA A 15 -19.80 -7.72 13.55
N ASP A 16 -18.58 -7.53 13.08
CA ASP A 16 -17.80 -6.32 13.37
C ASP A 16 -18.29 -5.15 12.51
N ALA A 17 -19.16 -4.31 13.09
CA ALA A 17 -19.77 -3.17 12.42
C ALA A 17 -18.76 -2.11 11.93
N ALA A 18 -17.58 -2.03 12.52
CA ALA A 18 -16.54 -1.09 12.12
C ALA A 18 -15.66 -1.65 10.98
N LEU A 19 -15.41 -2.95 11.00
CA LEU A 19 -14.52 -3.63 10.06
C LEU A 19 -15.26 -4.06 8.77
N TRP A 20 -16.47 -4.59 8.92
CA TRP A 20 -17.23 -5.17 7.81
C TRP A 20 -17.42 -4.24 6.60
N PRO A 21 -17.80 -2.95 6.75
CA PRO A 21 -17.92 -2.06 5.59
C PRO A 21 -16.61 -1.96 4.80
N ARG A 22 -15.47 -1.85 5.47
CA ARG A 22 -14.14 -1.75 4.84
C ARG A 22 -13.76 -3.03 4.10
N VAL A 23 -14.05 -4.18 4.71
CA VAL A 23 -13.81 -5.49 4.07
C VAL A 23 -14.71 -5.67 2.85
N ARG A 24 -15.99 -5.33 2.98
CA ARG A 24 -16.94 -5.38 1.88
C ARG A 24 -16.46 -4.52 0.70
N ASP A 25 -16.13 -3.26 0.96
CA ASP A 25 -15.69 -2.33 -0.07
C ASP A 25 -14.36 -2.79 -0.71
N PHE A 26 -13.44 -3.35 0.09
CA PHE A 26 -12.19 -3.90 -0.41
C PHE A 26 -12.38 -5.17 -1.26
N LEU A 27 -13.30 -6.04 -0.90
CA LEU A 27 -13.51 -7.30 -1.62
C LEU A 27 -14.46 -7.17 -2.81
N TRP A 28 -15.52 -6.37 -2.69
CA TRP A 28 -16.61 -6.31 -3.68
C TRP A 28 -16.79 -4.96 -4.37
N ASP A 29 -16.29 -3.86 -3.77
CA ASP A 29 -16.34 -2.53 -4.37
C ASP A 29 -14.95 -1.89 -4.45
N PHE A 30 -14.00 -2.63 -5.03
CA PHE A 30 -12.60 -2.26 -5.09
C PHE A 30 -12.29 -1.18 -6.12
N ALA A 31 -13.08 -1.05 -7.18
CA ALA A 31 -12.81 -0.14 -8.30
C ALA A 31 -12.51 1.32 -7.88
N PRO A 32 -13.27 1.93 -6.94
CA PRO A 32 -12.99 3.29 -6.47
C PRO A 32 -11.68 3.42 -5.69
N GLN A 33 -11.10 2.30 -5.25
CA GLN A 33 -9.88 2.28 -4.46
C GLN A 33 -8.61 2.15 -5.32
N VAL A 34 -8.77 1.89 -6.62
CA VAL A 34 -7.64 1.78 -7.55
C VAL A 34 -7.06 3.17 -7.81
N HIS A 35 -5.77 3.32 -7.59
CA HIS A 35 -5.08 4.59 -7.85
C HIS A 35 -5.18 4.96 -9.33
N GLU A 36 -5.43 6.23 -9.62
CA GLU A 36 -5.68 6.75 -10.98
C GLU A 36 -4.57 6.42 -11.99
N SER A 37 -3.32 6.33 -11.55
CA SER A 37 -2.18 5.99 -12.41
C SER A 37 -2.26 4.59 -13.05
N TRP A 38 -3.08 3.71 -12.48
CA TRP A 38 -3.37 2.39 -13.05
C TRP A 38 -4.54 2.43 -14.04
N LEU A 39 -5.44 3.41 -13.86
CA LEU A 39 -6.66 3.52 -14.66
C LEU A 39 -6.42 4.18 -16.02
N GLY A 40 -5.35 4.95 -16.20
CA GLY A 40 -5.11 5.72 -17.41
C GLY A 40 -5.18 4.91 -18.72
N SER A 41 -4.67 3.69 -18.74
CA SER A 41 -4.79 2.78 -19.89
C SER A 41 -6.11 2.00 -19.94
N LEU A 42 -6.79 1.84 -18.78
CA LEU A 42 -8.05 1.11 -18.65
C LEU A 42 -9.23 1.98 -19.05
N VAL A 43 -9.23 3.26 -18.66
CA VAL A 43 -10.29 4.22 -19.00
C VAL A 43 -10.35 4.43 -20.52
N VAL A 44 -9.20 4.55 -21.18
CA VAL A 44 -9.16 4.68 -22.65
C VAL A 44 -9.71 3.43 -23.33
N ARG A 45 -9.41 2.23 -22.84
CA ARG A 45 -9.97 0.98 -23.36
C ARG A 45 -11.49 0.88 -23.11
N TRP A 46 -11.95 1.30 -21.93
CA TRP A 46 -13.36 1.24 -21.57
C TRP A 46 -14.20 2.24 -22.37
N LEU A 47 -13.73 3.47 -22.52
CA LEU A 47 -14.38 4.50 -23.34
C LEU A 47 -14.36 4.13 -24.84
N GLY A 48 -13.28 3.50 -25.33
CA GLY A 48 -13.17 3.02 -26.71
C GLY A 48 -14.09 1.83 -27.01
N SER A 49 -14.30 0.93 -26.05
CA SER A 49 -15.22 -0.21 -26.25
C SER A 49 -16.69 0.11 -26.00
N SER A 50 -16.98 1.23 -25.31
CA SER A 50 -18.37 1.68 -25.09
C SER A 50 -19.04 2.19 -26.37
N ALA A 51 -18.28 2.50 -27.42
CA ALA A 51 -18.84 2.88 -28.72
C ALA A 51 -19.53 1.72 -29.46
N ASP A 52 -19.18 0.47 -29.13
CA ASP A 52 -19.73 -0.74 -29.77
C ASP A 52 -20.79 -1.49 -28.92
N ILE A 53 -21.04 -1.03 -27.68
CA ILE A 53 -22.07 -1.64 -26.84
C ILE A 53 -23.43 -1.00 -27.18
N GLN A 54 -24.07 -1.54 -28.21
CA GLN A 54 -25.55 -1.33 -28.38
C GLN A 54 -26.23 -1.75 -27.07
N PRO A 55 -27.19 -0.98 -26.57
CA PRO A 55 -27.96 -1.35 -25.39
C PRO A 55 -28.78 -2.62 -25.72
N SER A 56 -28.19 -3.78 -25.45
CA SER A 56 -28.92 -5.03 -25.46
C SER A 56 -30.00 -4.93 -24.37
N ASN A 57 -31.27 -5.10 -24.76
CA ASN A 57 -32.47 -5.02 -23.93
C ASN A 57 -32.55 -6.07 -22.79
N HIS A 58 -31.45 -6.65 -22.36
CA HIS A 58 -31.40 -7.49 -21.18
C HIS A 58 -31.35 -6.61 -19.93
N ARG A 59 -32.49 -6.45 -19.27
CA ARG A 59 -32.60 -5.98 -17.88
C ARG A 59 -31.73 -6.85 -16.99
N THR A 60 -30.44 -6.48 -16.86
CA THR A 60 -29.59 -7.08 -15.86
C THR A 60 -29.84 -6.38 -14.54
N THR A 61 -30.25 -7.15 -13.55
CA THR A 61 -30.52 -6.73 -12.16
C THR A 61 -29.30 -6.39 -11.35
N GLU A 62 -28.09 -6.47 -11.95
CA GLU A 62 -26.84 -6.15 -11.27
C GLU A 62 -26.64 -4.63 -11.19
N PRO A 63 -26.30 -4.07 -10.03
CA PRO A 63 -25.99 -2.66 -9.88
C PRO A 63 -24.78 -2.27 -10.76
N PRO A 64 -24.75 -1.06 -11.34
CA PRO A 64 -23.70 -0.60 -12.26
C PRO A 64 -22.28 -0.78 -11.71
N ASN A 65 -22.09 -0.58 -10.41
CA ASN A 65 -20.79 -0.70 -9.74
C ASN A 65 -20.25 -2.14 -9.77
N HIS A 66 -21.09 -3.16 -9.72
CA HIS A 66 -20.65 -4.55 -9.73
C HIS A 66 -20.01 -4.95 -11.07
N ARG A 67 -20.55 -4.49 -12.19
CA ARG A 67 -19.98 -4.76 -13.52
C ARG A 67 -18.64 -4.07 -13.71
N THR A 68 -18.54 -2.80 -13.31
CA THR A 68 -17.30 -2.03 -13.38
C THR A 68 -16.23 -2.69 -12.53
N ASN A 69 -16.58 -3.12 -11.31
CA ASN A 69 -15.64 -3.77 -10.41
C ASN A 69 -15.14 -5.11 -10.98
N LYS A 70 -16.04 -5.95 -11.49
CA LYS A 70 -15.70 -7.23 -12.13
C LYS A 70 -14.79 -7.03 -13.34
N TYR A 71 -15.07 -6.03 -14.18
CA TYR A 71 -14.22 -5.69 -15.33
C TYR A 71 -12.83 -5.25 -14.89
N ILE A 72 -12.71 -4.34 -13.92
CA ILE A 72 -11.42 -3.87 -13.42
C ILE A 72 -10.62 -5.02 -12.82
N LEU A 73 -11.24 -5.82 -11.95
CA LEU A 73 -10.57 -6.96 -11.34
C LEU A 73 -10.08 -7.98 -12.37
N SER A 74 -10.90 -8.31 -13.36
CA SER A 74 -10.50 -9.24 -14.43
C SER A 74 -9.38 -8.67 -15.30
N THR A 75 -9.41 -7.38 -15.60
CA THR A 75 -8.38 -6.72 -16.43
C THR A 75 -7.05 -6.59 -15.69
N LEU A 76 -7.11 -6.43 -14.37
CA LEU A 76 -5.93 -6.42 -13.49
C LEU A 76 -5.45 -7.82 -13.12
N GLY A 77 -6.16 -8.88 -13.56
CA GLY A 77 -5.82 -10.27 -13.24
C GLY A 77 -5.98 -10.61 -11.76
N ILE A 78 -6.90 -9.92 -11.06
CA ILE A 78 -7.13 -10.12 -9.64
C ILE A 78 -8.26 -11.14 -9.43
N GLU A 79 -7.92 -12.28 -8.84
CA GLU A 79 -8.89 -13.32 -8.51
C GLU A 79 -9.70 -12.98 -7.24
N PRO A 80 -10.97 -13.44 -7.15
CA PRO A 80 -11.72 -13.40 -5.90
C PRO A 80 -11.00 -14.20 -4.81
N CYS A 81 -10.82 -13.60 -3.64
CA CYS A 81 -10.22 -14.26 -2.50
C CYS A 81 -10.87 -13.75 -1.22
N PHE A 82 -11.16 -14.66 -0.30
CA PHE A 82 -11.64 -14.34 1.04
C PHE A 82 -10.48 -14.42 2.05
N HIS A 83 -10.48 -13.51 3.02
CA HIS A 83 -9.55 -13.51 4.14
C HIS A 83 -10.25 -12.99 5.39
N ALA A 84 -9.97 -13.57 6.54
CA ALA A 84 -10.66 -13.25 7.80
C ALA A 84 -10.18 -11.92 8.44
N PHE A 85 -9.05 -11.38 8.02
CA PHE A 85 -8.45 -10.15 8.58
C PHE A 85 -8.34 -10.16 10.11
N PRO A 86 -7.63 -11.12 10.73
CA PRO A 86 -7.52 -11.21 12.17
C PRO A 86 -6.94 -9.93 12.77
N LYS A 87 -7.32 -9.61 14.04
CA LYS A 87 -6.96 -8.33 14.67
C LYS A 87 -5.46 -8.17 14.90
N ASP A 88 -4.78 -9.26 15.22
CA ASP A 88 -3.35 -9.25 15.53
C ASP A 88 -2.46 -9.45 14.29
N ASP A 89 -3.05 -9.38 13.10
CA ASP A 89 -2.36 -9.54 11.83
C ASP A 89 -2.35 -8.22 11.04
N TRP A 90 -1.18 -7.91 10.48
CA TRP A 90 -0.98 -6.74 9.62
C TRP A 90 -1.79 -6.79 8.31
N SER A 91 -2.50 -7.88 8.05
CA SER A 91 -3.42 -8.02 6.90
C SER A 91 -4.45 -6.87 6.83
N ARG A 92 -4.84 -6.29 7.96
CA ARG A 92 -5.75 -5.14 8.01
C ARG A 92 -5.18 -3.86 7.38
N LEU A 93 -3.87 -3.75 7.20
CA LEU A 93 -3.27 -2.63 6.46
C LEU A 93 -3.82 -2.52 5.05
N VAL A 94 -4.14 -3.65 4.40
CA VAL A 94 -4.68 -3.64 3.04
C VAL A 94 -6.07 -3.01 2.95
N LEU A 95 -6.77 -2.86 4.07
CA LEU A 95 -8.11 -2.25 4.16
C LEU A 95 -8.07 -0.72 4.27
N LEU A 96 -6.90 -0.13 4.50
CA LEU A 96 -6.74 1.33 4.52
C LEU A 96 -6.97 1.91 3.12
N ASP A 97 -7.43 3.15 3.06
CA ASP A 97 -7.54 3.88 1.79
C ASP A 97 -6.17 4.18 1.18
N GLY A 98 -6.15 4.44 -0.13
CA GLY A 98 -4.91 4.63 -0.89
C GLY A 98 -4.10 5.84 -0.42
N GLN A 99 -4.76 6.94 -0.03
CA GLN A 99 -4.08 8.15 0.43
C GLN A 99 -3.39 7.92 1.78
N THR A 100 -4.07 7.28 2.72
CA THR A 100 -3.49 6.90 4.01
C THR A 100 -2.31 5.94 3.83
N LEU A 101 -2.45 4.93 2.95
CA LEU A 101 -1.37 4.00 2.63
C LEU A 101 -0.15 4.71 2.02
N GLU A 102 -0.38 5.60 1.08
CA GLU A 102 0.70 6.39 0.46
C GLU A 102 1.46 7.22 1.49
N LEU A 103 0.75 7.89 2.40
CA LEU A 103 1.35 8.65 3.49
C LEU A 103 2.15 7.75 4.44
N ILE A 104 1.60 6.59 4.82
CA ILE A 104 2.30 5.62 5.69
C ILE A 104 3.61 5.18 5.02
N VAL A 105 3.58 4.79 3.74
CA VAL A 105 4.77 4.39 2.98
C VAL A 105 5.81 5.52 2.98
N LYS A 106 5.42 6.74 2.66
CA LYS A 106 6.32 7.89 2.63
C LYS A 106 6.90 8.21 4.02
N TRP A 107 6.10 8.14 5.08
CA TRP A 107 6.59 8.33 6.45
C TRP A 107 7.60 7.26 6.87
N LEU A 108 7.31 5.99 6.61
CA LEU A 108 8.22 4.88 6.95
C LEU A 108 9.56 5.03 6.24
N GLY A 109 9.53 5.27 4.94
CA GLY A 109 10.75 5.49 4.17
C GLY A 109 11.51 6.74 4.62
N GLY A 110 10.78 7.83 4.89
CA GLY A 110 11.37 9.06 5.41
C GLY A 110 12.10 8.86 6.75
N LEU A 111 11.51 8.08 7.67
CA LEU A 111 12.13 7.75 8.96
C LEU A 111 13.41 6.94 8.80
N VAL A 112 13.42 5.95 7.91
CA VAL A 112 14.61 5.11 7.66
C VAL A 112 15.69 5.88 6.90
N CYS A 113 15.30 6.68 5.90
CA CYS A 113 16.21 7.49 5.09
C CYS A 113 16.53 8.86 5.69
N ALA A 114 16.17 9.13 6.95
CA ALA A 114 16.28 10.46 7.56
C ALA A 114 17.69 11.04 7.53
N GLU A 115 18.72 10.21 7.70
CA GLU A 115 20.13 10.64 7.60
C GLU A 115 20.50 11.08 6.18
N ASP A 116 20.06 10.34 5.16
CA ASP A 116 20.30 10.69 3.76
C ASP A 116 19.57 11.99 3.41
N LEU A 117 18.33 12.13 3.90
CA LEU A 117 17.54 13.35 3.73
C LEU A 117 18.19 14.59 4.36
N ARG A 118 18.86 14.45 5.52
CA ARG A 118 19.61 15.53 6.18
C ARG A 118 20.83 15.97 5.39
N ARG A 119 21.44 15.09 4.61
CA ARG A 119 22.61 15.39 3.79
C ARG A 119 22.28 16.19 2.54
N VAL A 120 21.00 16.29 2.18
CA VAL A 120 20.54 17.08 1.02
C VAL A 120 20.55 18.56 1.41
N THR A 121 21.52 19.31 0.87
CA THR A 121 21.71 20.74 1.18
C THR A 121 21.45 21.65 0.00
N ASP A 122 21.41 21.14 -1.23
CA ASP A 122 21.17 21.97 -2.39
C ASP A 122 19.69 22.41 -2.50
N GLY A 123 19.48 23.68 -2.83
CA GLY A 123 18.16 24.29 -2.80
C GLY A 123 17.16 23.73 -3.84
N LYS A 124 17.66 23.06 -4.89
CA LYS A 124 16.80 22.42 -5.90
C LYS A 124 16.24 21.11 -5.34
N SER A 125 17.10 20.22 -4.88
CA SER A 125 16.71 18.94 -4.30
C SER A 125 15.85 19.10 -3.03
N VAL A 126 16.12 20.11 -2.20
CA VAL A 126 15.27 20.45 -1.04
C VAL A 126 13.85 20.83 -1.48
N ARG A 127 13.69 21.59 -2.58
CA ARG A 127 12.36 21.94 -3.11
C ARG A 127 11.64 20.71 -3.66
N GLU A 128 12.34 19.84 -4.37
CA GLU A 128 11.81 18.59 -4.89
C GLU A 128 11.35 17.67 -3.74
N LEU A 129 12.15 17.55 -2.67
CA LEU A 129 11.77 16.79 -1.48
C LEU A 129 10.51 17.35 -0.80
N LYS A 130 10.40 18.67 -0.64
CA LYS A 130 9.21 19.29 -0.07
C LYS A 130 7.96 19.05 -0.92
N ALA A 131 8.11 19.06 -2.23
CA ALA A 131 7.00 18.79 -3.14
C ALA A 131 6.59 17.31 -3.15
N ALA A 132 7.55 16.38 -3.09
CA ALA A 132 7.30 14.94 -3.12
C ALA A 132 6.83 14.36 -1.77
N LEU A 133 7.27 14.97 -0.66
CA LEU A 133 7.01 14.54 0.72
C LEU A 133 6.30 15.64 1.53
N PRO A 134 5.15 16.14 1.07
CA PRO A 134 4.44 17.23 1.74
C PRO A 134 4.01 16.81 3.16
N GLY A 135 4.27 17.68 4.15
CA GLY A 135 3.96 17.39 5.56
C GLY A 135 4.85 16.33 6.22
N ILE A 136 5.78 15.73 5.47
CA ILE A 136 6.73 14.75 5.99
C ILE A 136 8.12 15.38 6.11
N TYR A 137 8.62 15.98 5.03
CA TYR A 137 9.87 16.71 5.05
C TYR A 137 9.64 18.20 5.43
N PRO A 138 10.29 18.80 6.42
CA PRO A 138 11.35 18.23 7.29
C PRO A 138 10.84 17.61 8.60
N GLU A 139 9.54 17.44 8.80
CA GLU A 139 8.94 17.01 10.08
C GLU A 139 9.50 15.67 10.58
N VAL A 140 9.85 14.78 9.65
CA VAL A 140 10.42 13.45 9.94
C VAL A 140 11.66 13.52 10.85
N PHE A 141 12.45 14.58 10.78
CA PHE A 141 13.65 14.73 11.59
C PHE A 141 13.36 14.86 13.10
N GLY A 142 12.20 15.43 13.45
CA GLY A 142 11.79 15.51 14.85
C GLY A 142 11.40 14.15 15.45
N TYR A 143 11.11 13.17 14.60
CA TYR A 143 10.67 11.85 15.05
C TYR A 143 11.78 10.78 15.09
N THR A 144 12.93 11.02 14.48
CA THR A 144 14.03 10.02 14.41
C THR A 144 14.46 9.51 15.78
N ALA A 145 14.53 10.39 16.80
CA ALA A 145 14.89 10.00 18.16
C ALA A 145 13.87 9.01 18.79
N TYR A 146 12.61 9.07 18.39
CA TYR A 146 11.57 8.15 18.88
C TYR A 146 11.64 6.77 18.22
N PHE A 147 12.37 6.64 17.11
CA PHE A 147 12.44 5.43 16.29
C PHE A 147 13.87 4.81 16.31
N ALA A 148 14.48 4.71 17.47
CA ALA A 148 15.84 4.16 17.61
C ALA A 148 16.04 2.77 16.95
N ARG A 149 14.97 1.99 16.75
CA ARG A 149 15.02 0.70 16.03
C ARG A 149 15.13 0.85 14.51
N THR A 150 14.98 2.06 13.96
CA THR A 150 15.17 2.27 12.51
C THR A 150 16.62 2.08 12.08
N ASP A 151 17.57 2.16 13.00
CA ASP A 151 19.01 1.92 12.70
C ASP A 151 19.27 0.49 12.22
N SER A 152 18.52 -0.49 12.70
CA SER A 152 18.60 -1.86 12.19
C SER A 152 18.01 -1.96 10.78
N LEU A 153 16.84 -1.35 10.54
CA LEU A 153 16.22 -1.29 9.22
C LEU A 153 17.08 -0.53 8.22
N ARG A 154 17.74 0.54 8.67
CA ARG A 154 18.67 1.32 7.84
C ARG A 154 19.88 0.48 7.43
N ARG A 155 20.53 -0.21 8.35
CA ARG A 155 21.66 -1.10 8.05
C ARG A 155 21.26 -2.20 7.07
N ASP A 156 20.12 -2.82 7.29
CA ASP A 156 19.57 -3.84 6.38
C ASP A 156 19.33 -3.25 4.97
N ALA A 157 18.88 -2.01 4.85
CA ALA A 157 18.68 -1.31 3.58
C ALA A 157 19.99 -0.84 2.93
N GLU A 158 21.02 -0.45 3.71
CA GLU A 158 22.35 -0.02 3.23
C GLU A 158 23.15 -1.21 2.68
N THR A 159 23.18 -2.34 3.37
CA THR A 159 23.87 -3.57 2.92
C THR A 159 23.40 -4.00 1.53
N GLN A 160 22.16 -3.73 1.19
CA GLN A 160 21.56 -4.09 -0.10
C GLN A 160 21.93 -3.14 -1.24
N ARG A 161 22.30 -1.89 -0.93
CA ARG A 161 22.73 -0.92 -1.94
C ARG A 161 24.14 -1.22 -2.46
N GLU A 162 24.97 -1.88 -1.65
CA GLU A 162 26.35 -2.21 -2.02
C GLU A 162 26.42 -3.39 -3.00
N GLU A 163 25.38 -4.22 -3.05
CA GLU A 163 25.29 -5.41 -3.94
C GLU A 163 24.64 -5.13 -5.31
N GLY A 164 24.22 -3.90 -5.59
CA GLY A 164 23.49 -3.54 -6.83
C GLY A 164 24.38 -3.09 -7.97
N PRO A 165 23.97 -3.31 -9.23
CA PRO A 165 24.75 -2.96 -10.41
C PRO A 165 24.78 -1.45 -10.66
N ASP A 166 25.88 -0.98 -11.23
CA ASP A 166 26.19 0.29 -11.91
C ASP A 166 25.71 1.62 -11.29
N ALA A 167 26.69 2.50 -11.06
CA ALA A 167 26.56 3.84 -10.52
C ALA A 167 25.63 4.80 -11.30
N ASP A 168 25.36 4.52 -12.57
CA ASP A 168 24.57 5.37 -13.46
C ASP A 168 23.04 5.22 -13.30
N SER A 169 22.57 4.21 -12.57
CA SER A 169 21.12 3.96 -12.35
C SER A 169 20.66 4.16 -10.92
N ARG A 170 21.36 5.01 -10.15
CA ARG A 170 20.93 5.26 -8.77
C ARG A 170 19.55 5.92 -8.72
N PRO A 171 18.59 5.34 -8.00
CA PRO A 171 17.26 5.93 -7.86
C PRO A 171 17.37 7.30 -7.19
N SER A 172 16.45 8.20 -7.54
CA SER A 172 16.36 9.48 -6.85
C SER A 172 16.12 9.26 -5.34
N ILE A 173 16.49 10.22 -4.52
CA ILE A 173 16.29 10.11 -3.06
C ILE A 173 14.81 9.91 -2.70
N VAL A 174 13.90 10.49 -3.48
CA VAL A 174 12.45 10.31 -3.32
C VAL A 174 12.03 8.88 -3.65
N GLU A 175 12.51 8.34 -4.77
CA GLU A 175 12.22 6.95 -5.15
C GLU A 175 12.76 5.97 -4.12
N ASN A 176 13.95 6.26 -3.56
CA ASN A 176 14.51 5.46 -2.49
C ASN A 176 13.64 5.49 -1.22
N VAL A 177 13.20 6.67 -0.79
CA VAL A 177 12.28 6.81 0.36
C VAL A 177 11.02 5.96 0.14
N VAL A 178 10.39 6.09 -1.01
CA VAL A 178 9.18 5.33 -1.34
C VAL A 178 9.46 3.82 -1.38
N SER A 179 10.55 3.42 -2.00
CA SER A 179 10.94 2.01 -2.13
C SER A 179 11.20 1.35 -0.77
N VAL A 180 11.93 2.02 0.12
CA VAL A 180 12.20 1.54 1.48
C VAL A 180 10.90 1.44 2.29
N GLY A 181 10.07 2.48 2.28
CA GLY A 181 8.80 2.46 2.99
C GLY A 181 7.86 1.35 2.51
N LEU A 182 7.83 1.12 1.21
CA LEU A 182 7.04 0.05 0.60
C LEU A 182 7.55 -1.34 0.98
N SER A 183 8.89 -1.53 1.02
CA SER A 183 9.49 -2.79 1.45
C SER A 183 9.15 -3.16 2.90
N ILE A 184 9.04 -2.14 3.78
CA ILE A 184 8.59 -2.35 5.16
C ILE A 184 7.14 -2.86 5.18
N VAL A 185 6.24 -2.24 4.44
CA VAL A 185 4.83 -2.65 4.38
C VAL A 185 4.69 -4.03 3.72
N ASP A 186 5.40 -4.29 2.62
CA ASP A 186 5.41 -5.59 1.94
C ASP A 186 5.89 -6.72 2.87
N SER A 187 6.87 -6.44 3.74
CA SER A 187 7.33 -7.42 4.74
C SER A 187 6.26 -7.77 5.77
N LEU A 188 5.38 -6.81 6.11
CA LEU A 188 4.28 -7.03 7.04
C LEU A 188 3.12 -7.82 6.43
N ILE A 189 2.81 -7.57 5.15
CA ILE A 189 1.72 -8.23 4.45
C ILE A 189 2.18 -9.46 3.65
N ALA A 190 3.39 -9.94 3.88
CA ALA A 190 3.97 -11.07 3.12
C ALA A 190 3.15 -12.37 3.23
N ASP A 191 2.44 -12.56 4.35
CA ASP A 191 1.60 -13.74 4.59
C ASP A 191 0.16 -13.56 4.08
N VAL A 192 -0.18 -12.37 3.59
CA VAL A 192 -1.49 -12.08 3.00
C VAL A 192 -1.62 -12.80 1.64
N PRO A 193 -2.77 -13.42 1.33
CA PRO A 193 -2.98 -14.06 0.04
C PRO A 193 -2.67 -13.15 -1.14
N SER A 194 -1.99 -13.70 -2.16
CA SER A 194 -1.52 -12.97 -3.35
C SER A 194 -2.58 -12.07 -4.00
N PRO A 195 -3.86 -12.48 -4.18
CA PRO A 195 -4.88 -11.60 -4.75
C PRO A 195 -5.16 -10.36 -3.90
N LEU A 196 -5.05 -10.45 -2.57
CA LEU A 196 -5.25 -9.31 -1.68
C LEU A 196 -4.02 -8.40 -1.65
N ALA A 197 -2.82 -8.97 -1.67
CA ALA A 197 -1.58 -8.22 -1.82
C ALA A 197 -1.56 -7.45 -3.16
N ALA A 198 -2.06 -8.05 -4.25
CA ALA A 198 -2.22 -7.36 -5.53
C ALA A 198 -3.18 -6.17 -5.41
N ARG A 199 -4.35 -6.33 -4.77
CA ARG A 199 -5.29 -5.22 -4.53
C ARG A 199 -4.64 -4.09 -3.73
N PHE A 200 -3.89 -4.42 -2.69
CA PHE A 200 -3.13 -3.43 -1.95
C PHE A 200 -2.22 -2.61 -2.85
N ARG A 201 -1.49 -3.26 -3.77
CA ARG A 201 -0.60 -2.60 -4.71
C ARG A 201 -1.32 -1.65 -5.65
N PHE A 202 -2.51 -1.99 -6.11
CA PHE A 202 -3.30 -1.14 -7.00
C PHE A 202 -3.89 0.10 -6.32
N LYS A 203 -3.91 0.17 -4.98
CA LYS A 203 -4.25 1.39 -4.24
C LYS A 203 -3.14 2.44 -4.25
N LEU A 204 -1.92 2.04 -4.51
CA LEU A 204 -0.74 2.90 -4.52
C LEU A 204 -0.38 3.37 -5.94
N PRO A 205 0.30 4.51 -6.10
CA PRO A 205 0.78 4.95 -7.40
C PRO A 205 1.59 3.87 -8.12
N LYS A 206 1.42 3.75 -9.45
CA LYS A 206 2.16 2.79 -10.27
C LYS A 206 3.68 3.02 -10.23
N SER A 207 4.10 4.24 -9.95
CA SER A 207 5.50 4.60 -9.74
C SER A 207 6.10 4.04 -8.45
N PHE A 208 5.27 3.64 -7.49
CA PHE A 208 5.74 3.01 -6.25
C PHE A 208 6.22 1.60 -6.57
N ARG A 209 7.53 1.43 -6.63
CA ARG A 209 8.17 0.13 -6.86
C ARG A 209 8.82 -0.33 -5.57
N ALA A 210 8.55 -1.57 -5.18
CA ALA A 210 9.34 -2.20 -4.13
C ALA A 210 10.79 -2.31 -4.64
N SER A 211 11.73 -2.02 -3.76
CA SER A 211 13.10 -2.45 -3.97
C SER A 211 13.10 -3.98 -4.08
N SER A 212 14.05 -4.55 -4.82
CA SER A 212 14.39 -5.98 -4.76
C SER A 212 15.01 -6.36 -3.41
N ALA A 213 14.87 -5.48 -2.43
CA ALA A 213 15.40 -5.56 -1.10
C ALA A 213 15.01 -6.86 -0.38
N PRO A 214 15.92 -7.52 0.35
CA PRO A 214 15.59 -8.67 1.15
C PRO A 214 14.49 -8.32 2.17
N ARG A 215 13.73 -9.33 2.51
CA ARG A 215 12.63 -9.20 3.48
C ARG A 215 13.18 -8.75 4.82
N LEU A 216 12.76 -7.58 5.24
CA LEU A 216 13.06 -7.06 6.57
C LEU A 216 12.38 -7.94 7.63
N LYS A 217 12.96 -8.00 8.84
CA LYS A 217 12.36 -8.78 9.93
C LYS A 217 10.98 -8.23 10.28
N LYS A 218 9.95 -9.06 10.15
CA LYS A 218 8.54 -8.70 10.35
C LYS A 218 8.29 -8.05 11.71
N GLU A 219 8.92 -8.56 12.77
CA GLU A 219 8.79 -8.04 14.14
C GLU A 219 9.32 -6.61 14.27
N THR A 220 10.45 -6.32 13.63
CA THR A 220 11.04 -4.97 13.65
C THR A 220 10.18 -4.01 12.85
N CYS A 221 9.73 -4.41 11.67
CA CYS A 221 8.80 -3.64 10.84
C CYS A 221 7.50 -3.35 11.59
N GLY A 222 6.91 -4.37 12.22
CA GLY A 222 5.67 -4.25 12.99
C GLY A 222 5.79 -3.25 14.14
N ALA A 223 6.88 -3.31 14.90
CA ALA A 223 7.10 -2.37 16.00
C ALA A 223 7.23 -0.91 15.52
N VAL A 224 7.90 -0.68 14.40
CA VAL A 224 8.05 0.67 13.81
C VAL A 224 6.71 1.16 13.27
N VAL A 225 5.99 0.31 12.52
CA VAL A 225 4.69 0.66 11.94
C VAL A 225 3.66 0.92 13.04
N ALA A 226 3.54 0.06 14.05
CA ALA A 226 2.61 0.28 15.17
C ALA A 226 2.84 1.63 15.84
N LYS A 227 4.12 1.97 16.09
CA LYS A 227 4.49 3.25 16.71
C LYS A 227 4.14 4.44 15.81
N LEU A 228 4.42 4.35 14.50
CA LEU A 228 4.05 5.39 13.55
C LEU A 228 2.54 5.58 13.48
N LEU A 229 1.78 4.48 13.33
CA LEU A 229 0.32 4.52 13.27
C LEU A 229 -0.25 5.17 14.53
N LYS A 230 0.23 4.78 15.71
CA LYS A 230 -0.22 5.36 16.98
C LYS A 230 0.00 6.88 17.06
N LEU A 231 1.12 7.37 16.51
CA LEU A 231 1.51 8.78 16.60
C LEU A 231 0.85 9.65 15.52
N LYS A 232 0.73 9.15 14.29
CA LYS A 232 0.32 9.94 13.12
C LYS A 232 -1.02 9.54 12.53
N PHE A 233 -1.43 8.29 12.72
CA PHE A 233 -2.61 7.70 12.10
C PHE A 233 -3.45 6.92 13.12
N PRO A 234 -4.02 7.58 14.15
CA PRO A 234 -4.69 6.90 15.27
C PRO A 234 -5.86 6.02 14.84
N GLU A 235 -6.56 6.38 13.76
CA GLU A 235 -7.65 5.56 13.22
C GLU A 235 -7.13 4.29 12.53
N ALA A 236 -6.05 4.41 11.76
CA ALA A 236 -5.38 3.25 11.17
C ALA A 236 -4.79 2.34 12.27
N TYR A 237 -4.27 2.92 13.35
CA TYR A 237 -3.80 2.16 14.51
C TYR A 237 -4.92 1.32 15.13
N ARG A 238 -6.11 1.91 15.38
CA ARG A 238 -7.27 1.18 15.93
C ARG A 238 -7.76 0.06 15.02
N LEU A 239 -7.59 0.22 13.72
CA LEU A 239 -7.98 -0.80 12.74
C LEU A 239 -7.00 -1.99 12.74
N CYS A 240 -5.69 -1.73 12.81
CA CYS A 240 -4.64 -2.72 12.60
C CYS A 240 -4.09 -3.34 13.89
N CYS A 241 -4.23 -2.65 15.03
CA CYS A 241 -3.71 -3.02 16.34
C CYS A 241 -4.83 -2.92 17.38
#